data_eaa85ae44c5c028198d444df74083699
#
_entry.id   eaa85ae44c5c028198d444df74083699
#
_cell.length_a   1.000
_cell.length_b   1.000
_cell.length_c   1.000
_cell.angle_alpha   90.00
_cell.angle_beta   90.00
_cell.angle_gamma   90.00
#
_symmetry.space_group_name_H-M   'P 1'
#
loop_
_entity.id
_entity.type
_entity.pdbx_description
1 polymer ?
#
loop_
_entity_poly.entity_id
_entity_poly.type
_entity_poly.pdbx_seq_one_letter_code
_entity_poly.pdbx_strand_id
1 'polypeptide(L)'
;MRLISWNVNGLRACLSKGFLDFCALADADVICLQETKMRPEQADFPLEGYYRFWNSADKAGYSGTAVFTRRQPLSVTCGFGGDIHRHEGRVITAEYDSFYLVCCYTPNSKDQLARLDYRMAWEDDIRDYLLELDAKKPVVYCGDLNVAHQEIDLKNPKTNRLNPGFSDEERGKMTQLLSSGFVDTFRALYPERTGAYSWWSYRFHARENNAGWRIDYFIVSRRLMPRVKSADIWPEVTGSDHCPVVLELAE
;
A
#
# COMPACT_ATOMS: atom_id res chain seq x y z
N MET A 1 2.07 13.31 -12.86
CA MET A 1 2.39 11.87 -12.67
C MET A 1 1.28 11.23 -11.86
N ARG A 2 0.70 10.12 -12.36
CA ARG A 2 -0.34 9.32 -11.64
C ARG A 2 0.26 8.04 -11.11
N LEU A 3 0.12 7.84 -9.80
CA LEU A 3 0.55 6.63 -9.09
C LEU A 3 -0.67 5.89 -8.56
N ILE A 4 -0.69 4.58 -8.71
CA ILE A 4 -1.75 3.70 -8.19
C ILE A 4 -1.12 2.68 -7.25
N SER A 5 -1.81 2.39 -6.16
CA SER A 5 -1.47 1.28 -5.27
C SER A 5 -2.69 0.38 -5.09
N TRP A 6 -2.51 -0.93 -5.24
CA TRP A 6 -3.58 -1.90 -5.17
C TRP A 6 -3.12 -3.24 -4.60
N ASN A 7 -3.67 -3.65 -3.49
CA ASN A 7 -3.59 -5.02 -3.03
C ASN A 7 -4.52 -5.88 -3.90
N VAL A 8 -3.95 -6.73 -4.73
CA VAL A 8 -4.68 -7.53 -5.72
C VAL A 8 -5.13 -8.90 -5.20
N ASN A 9 -4.74 -9.25 -3.97
CA ASN A 9 -5.06 -10.52 -3.31
C ASN A 9 -4.88 -11.74 -4.24
N GLY A 10 -3.72 -11.79 -4.90
CA GLY A 10 -3.38 -12.76 -5.93
C GLY A 10 -3.55 -12.18 -7.34
N LEU A 11 -2.42 -11.77 -7.95
CA LEU A 11 -2.44 -11.13 -9.27
C LEU A 11 -3.03 -12.03 -10.36
N ARG A 12 -2.77 -13.35 -10.31
CA ARG A 12 -3.35 -14.29 -11.27
C ARG A 12 -4.88 -14.29 -11.26
N ALA A 13 -5.48 -14.28 -10.08
CA ALA A 13 -6.93 -14.18 -9.94
C ALA A 13 -7.47 -12.81 -10.39
N CYS A 14 -6.73 -11.74 -10.09
CA CYS A 14 -7.10 -10.38 -10.49
C CYS A 14 -7.01 -10.19 -12.02
N LEU A 15 -6.02 -10.81 -12.69
CA LEU A 15 -5.90 -10.85 -14.15
C LEU A 15 -7.17 -11.41 -14.81
N SER A 16 -7.71 -12.51 -14.28
CA SER A 16 -8.95 -13.10 -14.81
C SER A 16 -10.20 -12.26 -14.55
N LYS A 17 -10.09 -11.21 -13.74
CA LYS A 17 -11.18 -10.30 -13.35
C LYS A 17 -11.02 -8.88 -13.92
N GLY A 18 -10.21 -8.70 -14.95
CA GLY A 18 -10.10 -7.44 -15.68
C GLY A 18 -8.94 -6.52 -15.26
N PHE A 19 -7.90 -7.05 -14.63
CA PHE A 19 -6.73 -6.25 -14.23
C PHE A 19 -6.09 -5.50 -15.41
N LEU A 20 -5.98 -6.13 -16.60
CA LEU A 20 -5.38 -5.48 -17.77
C LEU A 20 -6.25 -4.35 -18.31
N ASP A 21 -7.56 -4.55 -18.35
CA ASP A 21 -8.52 -3.50 -18.74
C ASP A 21 -8.45 -2.32 -17.78
N PHE A 22 -8.35 -2.60 -16.47
CA PHE A 22 -8.10 -1.58 -15.46
C PHE A 22 -6.81 -0.81 -15.74
N CYS A 23 -5.69 -1.48 -16.00
CA CYS A 23 -4.41 -0.81 -16.28
C CYS A 23 -4.50 0.10 -17.52
N ALA A 24 -5.21 -0.34 -18.57
CA ALA A 24 -5.40 0.45 -19.78
C ALA A 24 -6.24 1.71 -19.53
N LEU A 25 -7.32 1.58 -18.75
CA LEU A 25 -8.23 2.70 -18.44
C LEU A 25 -7.63 3.68 -17.43
N ALA A 26 -6.90 3.19 -16.45
CA ALA A 26 -6.31 3.99 -15.38
C ALA A 26 -5.20 4.90 -15.90
N ASP A 27 -4.52 4.50 -16.98
CA ASP A 27 -3.44 5.25 -17.64
C ASP A 27 -2.41 5.80 -16.62
N ALA A 28 -1.95 4.91 -15.73
CA ALA A 28 -1.04 5.27 -14.65
C ALA A 28 0.41 5.30 -15.11
N ASP A 29 1.20 6.22 -14.55
CA ASP A 29 2.66 6.24 -14.72
C ASP A 29 3.32 5.12 -13.91
N VAL A 30 2.77 4.83 -12.72
CA VAL A 30 3.27 3.80 -11.81
C VAL A 30 2.11 3.03 -11.18
N ILE A 31 2.24 1.70 -11.12
CA ILE A 31 1.30 0.79 -10.46
C ILE A 31 2.06 -0.04 -9.44
N CYS A 32 1.73 0.14 -8.17
CA CYS A 32 2.27 -0.60 -7.03
C CYS A 32 1.28 -1.68 -6.62
N LEU A 33 1.72 -2.92 -6.54
CA LEU A 33 0.88 -4.06 -6.21
C LEU A 33 1.33 -4.72 -4.92
N GLN A 34 0.37 -5.17 -4.12
CA GLN A 34 0.59 -5.96 -2.92
C GLN A 34 -0.17 -7.29 -3.04
N GLU A 35 0.30 -8.29 -2.34
CA GLU A 35 -0.21 -9.67 -2.41
C GLU A 35 -0.28 -10.21 -3.84
N THR A 36 0.81 -10.08 -4.58
CA THR A 36 0.89 -10.65 -5.94
C THR A 36 0.76 -12.17 -5.94
N LYS A 37 1.26 -12.83 -4.89
CA LYS A 37 1.21 -14.30 -4.69
C LYS A 37 1.73 -15.10 -5.87
N MET A 38 2.61 -14.51 -6.67
CA MET A 38 3.21 -15.13 -7.84
C MET A 38 4.66 -14.69 -8.02
N ARG A 39 5.42 -15.46 -8.79
CA ARG A 39 6.80 -15.15 -9.16
C ARG A 39 6.87 -14.52 -10.56
N PRO A 40 7.93 -13.76 -10.88
CA PRO A 40 8.09 -13.13 -12.18
C PRO A 40 7.95 -14.11 -13.36
N GLU A 41 8.47 -15.32 -13.21
CA GLU A 41 8.44 -16.36 -14.26
C GLU A 41 7.02 -16.85 -14.57
N GLN A 42 6.07 -16.58 -13.71
CA GLN A 42 4.65 -16.90 -13.88
C GLN A 42 3.85 -15.73 -14.50
N ALA A 43 4.51 -14.59 -14.71
CA ALA A 43 3.88 -13.34 -15.16
C ALA A 43 3.85 -13.25 -16.69
N ASP A 44 3.21 -14.22 -17.35
CA ASP A 44 2.99 -14.22 -18.81
C ASP A 44 1.69 -13.48 -19.15
N PHE A 45 1.75 -12.15 -19.11
CA PHE A 45 0.65 -11.27 -19.53
C PHE A 45 1.19 -10.00 -20.20
N PRO A 46 0.47 -9.48 -21.23
CA PRO A 46 0.90 -8.27 -21.92
C PRO A 46 0.64 -7.04 -21.05
N LEU A 47 1.67 -6.28 -20.75
CA LEU A 47 1.58 -4.93 -20.16
C LEU A 47 2.68 -4.08 -20.79
N GLU A 48 2.45 -3.66 -22.02
CA GLU A 48 3.43 -2.94 -22.82
C GLU A 48 3.71 -1.54 -22.23
N GLY A 49 4.94 -1.07 -22.39
CA GLY A 49 5.36 0.26 -21.95
C GLY A 49 5.68 0.37 -20.46
N TYR A 50 5.67 -0.75 -19.72
CA TYR A 50 6.05 -0.76 -18.32
C TYR A 50 7.30 -1.59 -18.05
N TYR A 51 8.25 -1.03 -17.33
CA TYR A 51 9.28 -1.77 -16.60
C TYR A 51 8.62 -2.46 -15.40
N ARG A 52 9.01 -3.71 -15.11
CA ARG A 52 8.38 -4.53 -14.06
C ARG A 52 9.40 -4.96 -13.04
N PHE A 53 9.17 -4.65 -11.79
CA PHE A 53 10.01 -5.02 -10.67
C PHE A 53 9.20 -5.84 -9.67
N TRP A 54 9.78 -6.93 -9.19
CA TRP A 54 9.10 -7.91 -8.34
C TRP A 54 9.91 -8.18 -7.08
N ASN A 55 9.21 -8.37 -5.98
CA ASN A 55 9.76 -8.89 -4.74
C ASN A 55 8.83 -9.98 -4.25
N SER A 56 9.17 -11.25 -4.54
CA SER A 56 8.37 -12.40 -4.17
C SER A 56 8.80 -12.95 -2.82
N ALA A 57 7.84 -13.50 -2.07
CA ALA A 57 8.16 -14.23 -0.85
C ALA A 57 8.89 -15.55 -1.18
N ASP A 58 9.70 -16.05 -0.24
CA ASP A 58 10.32 -17.37 -0.33
C ASP A 58 9.25 -18.45 -0.40
N LYS A 59 8.18 -18.29 0.37
CA LYS A 59 7.01 -19.17 0.35
C LYS A 59 6.15 -18.92 -0.88
N ALA A 60 5.98 -19.93 -1.72
CA ALA A 60 5.15 -19.85 -2.92
C ALA A 60 3.68 -19.52 -2.60
N GLY A 61 3.06 -18.68 -3.42
CA GLY A 61 1.64 -18.31 -3.28
C GLY A 61 1.31 -17.44 -2.06
N TYR A 62 2.30 -16.80 -1.47
CA TYR A 62 2.16 -15.97 -0.27
C TYR A 62 2.76 -14.58 -0.48
N SER A 63 2.11 -13.53 0.07
CA SER A 63 2.62 -12.16 0.05
C SER A 63 3.07 -11.70 -1.36
N GLY A 64 4.19 -11.01 -1.46
CA GLY A 64 4.77 -10.52 -2.70
C GLY A 64 4.29 -9.13 -3.07
N THR A 65 5.23 -8.30 -3.55
CA THR A 65 4.96 -6.96 -4.07
C THR A 65 5.50 -6.83 -5.49
N ALA A 66 4.94 -5.91 -6.27
CA ALA A 66 5.45 -5.55 -7.58
C ALA A 66 5.29 -4.06 -7.84
N VAL A 67 6.19 -3.50 -8.64
CA VAL A 67 6.10 -2.13 -9.16
C VAL A 67 6.21 -2.18 -10.67
N PHE A 68 5.17 -1.69 -11.36
CA PHE A 68 5.14 -1.50 -12.79
C PHE A 68 5.22 -0.01 -13.08
N THR A 69 6.18 0.43 -13.86
CA THR A 69 6.43 1.86 -14.08
C THR A 69 6.78 2.16 -15.53
N ARG A 70 6.23 3.24 -16.08
CA ARG A 70 6.56 3.73 -17.43
C ARG A 70 7.90 4.44 -17.47
N ARG A 71 8.36 4.97 -16.35
CA ARG A 71 9.67 5.64 -16.23
C ARG A 71 10.67 4.69 -15.58
N GLN A 72 11.79 4.47 -16.22
CA GLN A 72 12.86 3.66 -15.65
C GLN A 72 13.40 4.34 -14.38
N PRO A 73 13.37 3.66 -13.21
CA PRO A 73 13.99 4.19 -12.00
C PRO A 73 15.51 4.26 -12.11
N LEU A 74 16.14 5.15 -11.35
CA LEU A 74 17.60 5.21 -11.20
C LEU A 74 18.14 3.96 -10.51
N SER A 75 17.40 3.45 -9.52
CA SER A 75 17.71 2.20 -8.83
C SER A 75 16.44 1.55 -8.28
N VAL A 76 16.50 0.24 -8.05
CA VAL A 76 15.43 -0.51 -7.39
C VAL A 76 16.04 -1.43 -6.34
N THR A 77 15.50 -1.39 -5.13
CA THR A 77 15.92 -2.24 -4.01
C THR A 77 14.72 -3.04 -3.50
N CYS A 78 14.93 -4.34 -3.24
CA CYS A 78 13.94 -5.22 -2.62
C CYS A 78 14.25 -5.43 -1.14
N GLY A 79 13.23 -5.28 -0.29
CA GLY A 79 13.36 -5.37 1.15
C GLY A 79 13.97 -4.12 1.79
N PHE A 80 14.14 -4.15 3.09
CA PHE A 80 14.77 -3.12 3.93
C PHE A 80 15.27 -3.74 5.23
N GLY A 81 16.06 -3.00 5.99
CA GLY A 81 16.58 -3.46 7.28
C GLY A 81 17.41 -4.74 7.19
N GLY A 82 17.41 -5.51 8.27
CA GLY A 82 18.12 -6.79 8.36
C GLY A 82 17.36 -7.95 7.70
N ASP A 83 17.92 -9.16 7.79
CA ASP A 83 17.35 -10.38 7.18
C ASP A 83 15.92 -10.69 7.64
N ILE A 84 15.53 -10.26 8.84
CA ILE A 84 14.22 -10.53 9.43
C ILE A 84 13.04 -10.08 8.54
N HIS A 85 13.23 -9.07 7.68
CA HIS A 85 12.18 -8.50 6.84
C HIS A 85 12.27 -8.89 5.35
N ARG A 86 13.25 -9.73 4.96
CA ARG A 86 13.54 -10.00 3.53
C ARG A 86 12.77 -11.16 2.93
N HIS A 87 12.26 -12.09 3.74
CA HIS A 87 11.75 -13.37 3.27
C HIS A 87 10.31 -13.36 2.77
N GLU A 88 9.57 -12.29 3.05
CA GLU A 88 8.13 -12.26 2.75
C GLU A 88 7.78 -11.35 1.54
N GLY A 89 8.76 -10.79 0.83
CA GLY A 89 8.53 -10.03 -0.40
C GLY A 89 7.64 -8.80 -0.21
N ARG A 90 7.87 -8.00 0.85
CA ARG A 90 6.91 -6.99 1.30
C ARG A 90 7.22 -5.56 0.86
N VAL A 91 8.45 -5.27 0.44
CA VAL A 91 8.87 -3.90 0.13
C VAL A 91 9.70 -3.84 -1.14
N ILE A 92 9.35 -2.91 -2.02
CA ILE A 92 10.16 -2.47 -3.16
C ILE A 92 10.36 -0.97 -3.04
N THR A 93 11.61 -0.53 -3.11
CA THR A 93 11.96 0.88 -3.20
C THR A 93 12.49 1.19 -4.59
N ALA A 94 11.83 2.10 -5.30
CA ALA A 94 12.27 2.63 -6.59
C ALA A 94 12.75 4.08 -6.42
N GLU A 95 13.97 4.37 -6.85
CA GLU A 95 14.53 5.72 -6.83
C GLU A 95 14.24 6.44 -8.13
N TYR A 96 13.63 7.61 -8.06
CA TYR A 96 13.47 8.55 -9.16
C TYR A 96 14.32 9.81 -8.92
N ASP A 97 14.44 10.68 -9.91
CA ASP A 97 15.25 11.90 -9.80
C ASP A 97 14.83 12.76 -8.60
N SER A 98 13.53 12.92 -8.35
CA SER A 98 13.00 13.87 -7.38
C SER A 98 12.39 13.23 -6.13
N PHE A 99 12.27 11.90 -6.03
CA PHE A 99 11.71 11.21 -4.87
C PHE A 99 12.05 9.71 -4.87
N TYR A 100 11.89 9.08 -3.71
CA TYR A 100 11.82 7.63 -3.55
C TYR A 100 10.37 7.18 -3.52
N LEU A 101 10.05 6.10 -4.24
CA LEU A 101 8.77 5.39 -4.13
C LEU A 101 8.99 4.10 -3.35
N VAL A 102 8.27 3.93 -2.25
CA VAL A 102 8.31 2.72 -1.43
C VAL A 102 6.94 2.05 -1.50
N CYS A 103 6.87 0.94 -2.23
CA CYS A 103 5.69 0.06 -2.28
C CYS A 103 5.79 -0.96 -1.15
N CYS A 104 4.78 -1.02 -0.29
CA CYS A 104 4.80 -1.83 0.91
C CYS A 104 3.53 -2.68 1.06
N TYR A 105 3.73 -3.91 1.54
CA TYR A 105 2.69 -4.75 2.10
C TYR A 105 3.04 -5.05 3.57
N THR A 106 2.48 -4.28 4.47
CA THR A 106 2.74 -4.40 5.91
C THR A 106 2.20 -5.72 6.46
N PRO A 107 2.96 -6.45 7.30
CA PRO A 107 2.49 -7.70 7.87
C PRO A 107 1.25 -7.50 8.75
N ASN A 108 0.23 -8.34 8.56
CA ASN A 108 -0.95 -8.37 9.41
C ASN A 108 -0.61 -8.98 10.78
N SER A 109 -1.16 -8.44 11.86
CA SER A 109 -0.94 -8.91 13.23
C SER A 109 -1.61 -10.25 13.54
N LYS A 110 -2.44 -10.79 12.63
CA LYS A 110 -3.17 -12.06 12.72
C LYS A 110 -4.21 -12.10 13.84
N ASP A 111 -5.07 -13.12 13.78
CA ASP A 111 -6.12 -13.35 14.78
C ASP A 111 -5.54 -13.33 16.20
N GLN A 112 -6.25 -12.72 17.12
CA GLN A 112 -5.84 -12.52 18.51
C GLN A 112 -4.50 -11.78 18.67
N LEU A 113 -4.12 -10.98 17.65
CA LEU A 113 -2.86 -10.23 17.63
C LEU A 113 -1.59 -11.10 17.80
N ALA A 114 -1.65 -12.34 17.30
CA ALA A 114 -0.59 -13.34 17.49
C ALA A 114 0.78 -12.92 16.91
N ARG A 115 0.82 -11.96 15.98
CA ARG A 115 2.06 -11.38 15.41
C ARG A 115 2.28 -9.92 15.81
N LEU A 116 1.64 -9.42 16.86
CA LEU A 116 1.72 -8.01 17.22
C LEU A 116 3.15 -7.55 17.52
N ASP A 117 3.92 -8.34 18.27
CA ASP A 117 5.31 -7.98 18.61
C ASP A 117 6.17 -7.80 17.34
N TYR A 118 6.04 -8.74 16.38
CA TYR A 118 6.73 -8.61 15.10
C TYR A 118 6.24 -7.39 14.31
N ARG A 119 4.91 -7.15 14.32
CA ARG A 119 4.32 -5.97 13.67
C ARG A 119 4.85 -4.67 14.25
N MET A 120 5.02 -4.58 15.57
CA MET A 120 5.55 -3.38 16.22
C MET A 120 7.02 -3.15 15.86
N ALA A 121 7.84 -4.19 15.84
CA ALA A 121 9.23 -4.10 15.36
C ALA A 121 9.27 -3.67 13.87
N TRP A 122 8.43 -4.26 13.03
CA TRP A 122 8.30 -3.86 11.62
C TRP A 122 8.02 -2.36 11.47
N GLU A 123 7.07 -1.83 12.24
CA GLU A 123 6.67 -0.42 12.13
C GLU A 123 7.80 0.53 12.56
N ASP A 124 8.59 0.17 13.55
CA ASP A 124 9.75 0.96 13.95
C ASP A 124 10.83 0.93 12.88
N ASP A 125 11.16 -0.25 12.38
CA ASP A 125 12.20 -0.44 11.38
C ASP A 125 11.84 0.21 10.03
N ILE A 126 10.59 0.11 9.58
CA ILE A 126 10.16 0.77 8.33
C ILE A 126 10.14 2.29 8.48
N ARG A 127 9.70 2.81 9.63
CA ARG A 127 9.74 4.26 9.90
C ARG A 127 11.18 4.78 9.82
N ASP A 128 12.13 4.11 10.45
CA ASP A 128 13.52 4.51 10.44
C ASP A 128 14.10 4.44 9.02
N TYR A 129 13.78 3.40 8.25
CA TYR A 129 14.14 3.29 6.84
C TYR A 129 13.58 4.44 5.99
N LEU A 130 12.30 4.79 6.18
CA LEU A 130 11.69 5.92 5.46
C LEU A 130 12.35 7.26 5.82
N LEU A 131 12.75 7.46 7.08
CA LEU A 131 13.49 8.64 7.53
C LEU A 131 14.90 8.72 6.90
N GLU A 132 15.60 7.60 6.79
CA GLU A 132 16.89 7.54 6.09
C GLU A 132 16.78 7.91 4.60
N LEU A 133 15.72 7.48 3.93
CA LEU A 133 15.43 7.87 2.56
C LEU A 133 15.05 9.34 2.47
N ASP A 134 14.17 9.81 3.36
CA ASP A 134 13.72 11.21 3.38
C ASP A 134 14.86 12.20 3.64
N ALA A 135 15.90 11.80 4.36
CA ALA A 135 17.09 12.63 4.53
C ALA A 135 17.81 12.93 3.20
N LYS A 136 17.61 12.11 2.18
CA LYS A 136 18.25 12.25 0.85
C LYS A 136 17.30 12.90 -0.16
N LYS A 137 16.11 12.33 -0.33
CA LYS A 137 15.04 12.80 -1.24
C LYS A 137 13.67 12.60 -0.60
N PRO A 138 12.66 13.38 -0.97
CA PRO A 138 11.29 13.13 -0.51
C PRO A 138 10.84 11.69 -0.81
N VAL A 139 9.98 11.16 0.02
CA VAL A 139 9.45 9.80 -0.08
C VAL A 139 7.96 9.82 -0.42
N VAL A 140 7.56 8.94 -1.32
CA VAL A 140 6.19 8.48 -1.51
C VAL A 140 6.11 7.05 -0.99
N TYR A 141 5.42 6.84 0.12
CA TYR A 141 5.22 5.56 0.76
C TYR A 141 3.78 5.10 0.53
N CYS A 142 3.59 3.97 -0.11
CA CYS A 142 2.26 3.49 -0.45
C CYS A 142 2.11 1.98 -0.25
N GLY A 143 0.88 1.56 -0.14
CA GLY A 143 0.53 0.16 -0.10
C GLY A 143 -0.59 -0.17 0.88
N ASP A 144 -0.77 -1.46 1.07
CA ASP A 144 -1.59 -2.00 2.14
C ASP A 144 -0.80 -1.97 3.45
N LEU A 145 -1.12 -1.01 4.30
CA LEU A 145 -0.45 -0.80 5.58
C LEU A 145 -1.14 -1.54 6.72
N ASN A 146 -2.19 -2.32 6.44
CA ASN A 146 -2.89 -3.17 7.40
C ASN A 146 -3.27 -2.46 8.71
N VAL A 147 -3.66 -1.18 8.62
CA VAL A 147 -4.14 -0.38 9.76
C VAL A 147 -5.15 0.67 9.31
N ALA A 148 -6.29 0.74 9.97
CA ALA A 148 -7.16 1.92 9.94
C ALA A 148 -6.69 2.87 11.05
N HIS A 149 -6.25 4.09 10.69
CA HIS A 149 -5.58 4.97 11.64
C HIS A 149 -6.55 5.55 12.67
N GLN A 150 -7.66 6.12 12.22
CA GLN A 150 -8.64 6.81 13.05
C GLN A 150 -10.01 6.10 13.03
N GLU A 151 -10.89 6.43 13.96
CA GLU A 151 -12.25 5.87 13.98
C GLU A 151 -13.04 6.15 12.70
N ILE A 152 -12.75 7.25 12.02
CA ILE A 152 -13.35 7.62 10.73
C ILE A 152 -12.92 6.67 9.59
N ASP A 153 -11.83 5.92 9.77
CA ASP A 153 -11.23 5.06 8.74
C ASP A 153 -11.82 3.65 8.68
N LEU A 154 -12.83 3.35 9.50
CA LEU A 154 -13.57 2.08 9.41
C LEU A 154 -15.02 2.24 9.85
N LYS A 155 -15.88 1.34 9.38
CA LYS A 155 -17.34 1.40 9.61
C LYS A 155 -17.72 1.19 11.08
N ASN A 156 -17.08 0.25 11.78
CA ASN A 156 -17.47 -0.19 13.12
C ASN A 156 -16.29 -0.10 14.11
N PRO A 157 -15.82 1.11 14.49
CA PRO A 157 -14.61 1.26 15.30
C PRO A 157 -14.75 0.62 16.69
N LYS A 158 -15.89 0.77 17.35
CA LYS A 158 -16.08 0.29 18.72
C LYS A 158 -15.92 -1.22 18.86
N THR A 159 -16.41 -1.99 17.89
CA THR A 159 -16.34 -3.47 17.92
C THR A 159 -15.02 -4.03 17.41
N ASN A 160 -14.18 -3.19 16.79
CA ASN A 160 -12.94 -3.61 16.16
C ASN A 160 -11.67 -3.17 16.90
N ARG A 161 -11.78 -2.50 18.04
CA ARG A 161 -10.67 -1.90 18.76
C ARG A 161 -9.53 -2.86 19.13
N LEU A 162 -9.82 -4.13 19.32
CA LEU A 162 -8.84 -5.17 19.65
C LEU A 162 -8.56 -6.12 18.48
N ASN A 163 -9.09 -5.82 17.31
CA ASN A 163 -8.86 -6.63 16.12
C ASN A 163 -7.59 -6.18 15.36
N PRO A 164 -6.94 -7.11 14.64
CA PRO A 164 -5.83 -6.78 13.75
C PRO A 164 -6.20 -5.65 12.80
N GLY A 165 -5.31 -4.67 12.67
CA GLY A 165 -5.52 -3.48 11.86
C GLY A 165 -6.23 -2.32 12.56
N PHE A 166 -6.71 -2.51 13.81
CA PHE A 166 -7.29 -1.41 14.60
C PHE A 166 -6.96 -1.49 16.09
N SER A 167 -5.91 -2.20 16.48
CA SER A 167 -5.39 -2.15 17.84
C SER A 167 -4.80 -0.77 18.16
N ASP A 168 -4.79 -0.41 19.43
CA ASP A 168 -4.23 0.88 19.87
C ASP A 168 -2.74 0.97 19.53
N GLU A 169 -2.02 -0.16 19.57
CA GLU A 169 -0.59 -0.27 19.24
C GLU A 169 -0.34 0.01 17.75
N GLU A 170 -1.09 -0.62 16.85
CA GLU A 170 -0.96 -0.42 15.40
C GLU A 170 -1.30 1.02 15.01
N ARG A 171 -2.38 1.58 15.55
CA ARG A 171 -2.79 2.97 15.36
C ARG A 171 -1.74 3.94 15.92
N GLY A 172 -1.16 3.62 17.07
CA GLY A 172 -0.08 4.39 17.69
C GLY A 172 1.16 4.47 16.80
N LYS A 173 1.53 3.36 16.14
CA LYS A 173 2.66 3.34 15.19
C LYS A 173 2.40 4.19 13.95
N MET A 174 1.17 4.19 13.41
CA MET A 174 0.80 5.10 12.33
C MET A 174 0.90 6.57 12.78
N THR A 175 0.43 6.89 13.97
CA THR A 175 0.58 8.24 14.56
C THR A 175 2.05 8.65 14.68
N GLN A 176 2.93 7.75 15.14
CA GLN A 176 4.37 8.01 15.22
C GLN A 176 4.98 8.27 13.85
N LEU A 177 4.63 7.46 12.82
CA LEU A 177 5.09 7.68 11.46
C LEU A 177 4.69 9.06 10.95
N LEU A 178 3.41 9.41 11.05
CA LEU A 178 2.92 10.71 10.57
C LEU A 178 3.53 11.90 11.34
N SER A 179 3.78 11.73 12.65
CA SER A 179 4.42 12.75 13.47
C SER A 179 5.90 12.93 13.16
N SER A 180 6.55 11.96 12.52
CA SER A 180 7.98 12.01 12.18
C SER A 180 8.29 12.77 10.88
N GLY A 181 7.31 13.42 10.25
CA GLY A 181 7.52 14.24 9.05
C GLY A 181 6.78 13.78 7.81
N PHE A 182 5.86 12.83 7.95
CA PHE A 182 5.05 12.30 6.87
C PHE A 182 3.59 12.75 6.95
N VAL A 183 2.87 12.64 5.84
CA VAL A 183 1.47 13.08 5.71
C VAL A 183 0.66 12.01 4.99
N ASP A 184 -0.45 11.60 5.57
CA ASP A 184 -1.50 10.83 4.90
C ASP A 184 -2.23 11.76 3.92
N THR A 185 -1.98 11.56 2.63
CA THR A 185 -2.44 12.48 1.59
C THR A 185 -3.96 12.55 1.48
N PHE A 186 -4.63 11.40 1.58
CA PHE A 186 -6.09 11.37 1.52
C PHE A 186 -6.71 12.11 2.70
N ARG A 187 -6.26 11.83 3.92
CA ARG A 187 -6.83 12.46 5.11
C ARG A 187 -6.47 13.94 5.22
N ALA A 188 -5.32 14.35 4.70
CA ALA A 188 -4.95 15.77 4.61
C ALA A 188 -5.86 16.57 3.67
N LEU A 189 -6.27 15.97 2.53
CA LEU A 189 -7.17 16.62 1.57
C LEU A 189 -8.64 16.52 1.99
N TYR A 190 -9.03 15.44 2.67
CA TYR A 190 -10.40 15.13 3.06
C TYR A 190 -10.50 14.78 4.54
N PRO A 191 -10.25 15.72 5.46
CA PRO A 191 -10.13 15.46 6.90
C PRO A 191 -11.41 14.87 7.53
N GLU A 192 -12.58 15.20 6.98
CA GLU A 192 -13.88 14.78 7.54
C GLU A 192 -14.66 13.81 6.66
N ARG A 193 -14.08 13.33 5.56
CA ARG A 193 -14.78 12.42 4.63
C ARG A 193 -14.96 11.04 5.25
N THR A 194 -16.19 10.71 5.61
CA THR A 194 -16.60 9.41 6.14
C THR A 194 -16.93 8.42 5.02
N GLY A 195 -16.98 7.13 5.34
CA GLY A 195 -17.40 6.08 4.40
C GLY A 195 -16.44 5.84 3.24
N ALA A 196 -15.22 6.39 3.32
CA ALA A 196 -14.18 6.22 2.33
C ALA A 196 -13.26 5.07 2.76
N TYR A 197 -13.43 3.91 2.15
CA TYR A 197 -12.73 2.69 2.50
C TYR A 197 -12.04 2.09 1.28
N SER A 198 -11.00 1.28 1.55
CA SER A 198 -10.21 0.63 0.50
C SER A 198 -10.27 -0.89 0.56
N TRP A 199 -10.79 -1.46 1.66
CA TRP A 199 -10.92 -2.89 1.87
C TRP A 199 -12.25 -3.25 2.50
N TRP A 200 -12.81 -4.42 2.07
CA TRP A 200 -14.04 -5.02 2.62
C TRP A 200 -13.87 -6.53 2.75
N SER A 201 -14.28 -7.07 3.88
CA SER A 201 -14.33 -8.53 4.05
C SER A 201 -15.23 -9.17 2.99
N TYR A 202 -14.86 -10.35 2.50
CA TYR A 202 -15.76 -11.16 1.66
C TYR A 202 -17.01 -11.67 2.42
N ARG A 203 -17.03 -11.54 3.74
CA ARG A 203 -18.12 -12.02 4.58
C ARG A 203 -19.21 -10.96 4.72
N PHE A 204 -20.45 -11.41 4.93
CA PHE A 204 -21.58 -10.57 5.31
C PHE A 204 -21.93 -9.45 4.31
N HIS A 205 -21.67 -9.65 3.02
CA HIS A 205 -21.90 -8.61 2.00
C HIS A 205 -21.28 -7.24 2.37
N ALA A 206 -20.10 -7.27 2.98
CA ALA A 206 -19.49 -6.08 3.57
C ALA A 206 -19.27 -4.96 2.55
N ARG A 207 -18.89 -5.28 1.30
CA ARG A 207 -18.68 -4.27 0.25
C ARG A 207 -19.99 -3.62 -0.21
N GLU A 208 -21.05 -4.41 -0.37
CA GLU A 208 -22.38 -3.93 -0.76
C GLU A 208 -22.95 -2.98 0.30
N ASN A 209 -22.72 -3.29 1.58
CA ASN A 209 -23.15 -2.49 2.73
C ASN A 209 -22.18 -1.38 3.10
N ASN A 210 -21.06 -1.22 2.35
CA ASN A 210 -19.96 -0.35 2.67
C ASN A 210 -19.45 -0.47 4.11
N ALA A 211 -19.39 -1.70 4.63
CA ALA A 211 -18.81 -2.02 5.94
C ALA A 211 -17.31 -2.28 5.79
N GLY A 212 -16.59 -1.25 5.39
CA GLY A 212 -15.18 -1.33 5.00
C GLY A 212 -14.23 -0.65 5.97
N TRP A 213 -12.95 -0.73 5.59
CA TRP A 213 -11.81 -0.15 6.27
C TRP A 213 -10.92 0.58 5.26
N ARG A 214 -10.35 1.70 5.63
CA ARG A 214 -9.29 2.37 4.87
C ARG A 214 -7.94 1.93 5.43
N ILE A 215 -7.30 1.01 4.76
CA ILE A 215 -6.02 0.40 5.15
C ILE A 215 -4.95 0.49 4.08
N ASP A 216 -5.30 0.98 2.88
CA ASP A 216 -4.39 1.28 1.79
C ASP A 216 -4.15 2.79 1.73
N TYR A 217 -2.89 3.18 1.56
CA TYR A 217 -2.47 4.58 1.72
C TYR A 217 -1.51 5.03 0.63
N PHE A 218 -1.53 6.35 0.39
CA PHE A 218 -0.40 7.12 -0.07
C PHE A 218 0.02 8.10 1.04
N ILE A 219 1.19 7.88 1.60
CA ILE A 219 1.82 8.73 2.61
C ILE A 219 3.03 9.38 1.96
N VAL A 220 3.20 10.67 2.12
CA VAL A 220 4.32 11.40 1.52
C VAL A 220 5.12 12.19 2.55
N SER A 221 6.39 12.41 2.27
CA SER A 221 7.17 13.41 3.01
C SER A 221 6.43 14.73 3.04
N ARG A 222 6.37 15.40 4.19
CA ARG A 222 5.66 16.68 4.35
C ARG A 222 6.06 17.72 3.30
N ARG A 223 7.35 17.79 2.95
CA ARG A 223 7.88 18.69 1.92
C ARG A 223 7.41 18.36 0.50
N LEU A 224 6.83 17.16 0.27
CA LEU A 224 6.27 16.78 -1.02
C LEU A 224 4.78 17.16 -1.16
N MET A 225 4.07 17.46 -0.06
CA MET A 225 2.65 17.81 -0.08
C MET A 225 2.28 18.94 -1.07
N PRO A 226 3.09 20.00 -1.25
CA PRO A 226 2.76 21.03 -2.24
C PRO A 226 2.67 20.51 -3.69
N ARG A 227 3.26 19.35 -4.00
CA ARG A 227 3.16 18.69 -5.31
C ARG A 227 1.97 17.72 -5.42
N VAL A 228 1.27 17.43 -4.34
CA VAL A 228 0.08 16.57 -4.37
C VAL A 228 -1.08 17.33 -4.98
N LYS A 229 -1.59 16.85 -6.12
CA LYS A 229 -2.75 17.41 -6.82
C LYS A 229 -4.05 16.78 -6.35
N SER A 230 -4.06 15.46 -6.20
CA SER A 230 -5.21 14.69 -5.70
C SER A 230 -4.76 13.41 -5.01
N ALA A 231 -5.60 12.91 -4.14
CA ALA A 231 -5.51 11.61 -3.52
C ALA A 231 -6.91 11.00 -3.50
N ASP A 232 -7.09 9.84 -4.13
CA ASP A 232 -8.39 9.23 -4.32
C ASP A 232 -8.41 7.74 -3.94
N ILE A 233 -9.61 7.24 -3.72
CA ILE A 233 -9.93 5.82 -3.53
C ILE A 233 -10.96 5.47 -4.60
N TRP A 234 -10.76 4.37 -5.34
CA TRP A 234 -11.67 3.95 -6.41
C TRP A 234 -12.46 2.68 -6.03
N PRO A 235 -13.50 2.82 -5.18
CA PRO A 235 -14.24 1.68 -4.62
C PRO A 235 -15.05 0.89 -5.67
N GLU A 236 -15.32 1.48 -6.83
CA GLU A 236 -16.01 0.85 -7.97
C GLU A 236 -15.14 -0.18 -8.70
N VAL A 237 -13.82 -0.11 -8.56
CA VAL A 237 -12.90 -1.07 -9.18
C VAL A 237 -12.93 -2.38 -8.41
N THR A 238 -13.33 -3.44 -9.08
CA THR A 238 -13.46 -4.80 -8.55
C THR A 238 -12.31 -5.70 -9.02
N GLY A 239 -12.24 -6.92 -8.49
CA GLY A 239 -11.19 -7.90 -8.84
C GLY A 239 -10.40 -8.37 -7.62
N SER A 240 -10.45 -7.61 -6.52
CA SER A 240 -9.87 -7.93 -5.21
C SER A 240 -10.85 -7.53 -4.11
N ASP A 241 -10.61 -7.95 -2.89
CA ASP A 241 -11.28 -7.43 -1.68
C ASP A 241 -10.79 -6.04 -1.28
N HIS A 242 -9.69 -5.57 -1.87
CA HIS A 242 -9.29 -4.17 -1.87
C HIS A 242 -9.69 -3.47 -3.17
N CYS A 243 -9.78 -2.15 -3.13
CA CYS A 243 -9.83 -1.32 -4.32
C CYS A 243 -8.54 -0.48 -4.45
N PRO A 244 -8.24 0.05 -5.65
CA PRO A 244 -7.09 0.91 -5.84
C PRO A 244 -7.19 2.21 -5.05
N VAL A 245 -6.04 2.68 -4.55
CA VAL A 245 -5.85 4.06 -4.09
C VAL A 245 -4.93 4.77 -5.08
N VAL A 246 -5.13 6.07 -5.26
CA VAL A 246 -4.51 6.85 -6.32
C VAL A 246 -3.91 8.13 -5.77
N LEU A 247 -2.72 8.48 -6.26
CA LEU A 247 -2.07 9.75 -5.98
C LEU A 247 -1.71 10.44 -7.30
N GLU A 248 -2.04 11.71 -7.43
CA GLU A 248 -1.53 12.55 -8.53
C GLU A 248 -0.54 13.58 -8.00
N LEU A 249 0.65 13.58 -8.57
CA LEU A 249 1.72 14.54 -8.28
C LEU A 249 1.90 15.51 -9.45
N ALA A 250 2.16 16.77 -9.14
CA ALA A 250 2.71 17.72 -10.11
C ALA A 250 4.10 17.25 -10.57
N GLU A 251 4.41 17.47 -11.82
CA GLU A 251 5.75 17.25 -12.40
C GLU A 251 6.74 18.31 -11.93
#